data_ec98718ede792de11365ae8ca2cf6e7e
#
_entry.id   ec98718ede792de11365ae8ca2cf6e7e
#
_cell.length_a   1.000
_cell.length_b   1.000
_cell.length_c   1.000
_cell.angle_alpha   90.00
_cell.angle_beta   90.00
_cell.angle_gamma   90.00
#
_symmetry.space_group_name_H-M   'P 1'
#
loop_
_entity.id
_entity.type
_entity.pdbx_description
1 polymer ?
#
loop_
_entity_poly.entity_id
_entity_poly.type
_entity_poly.pdbx_seq_one_letter_code
_entity_poly.pdbx_strand_id
1 'polypeptide(L)'
;MNNDKTEFVAEMERRFGSDEALGVYYTLETDDVRMTWAQVEAQYGHLGDDGPGTISYLPTGGSACCCTEYAQLIYLTLPGRVQIFGFANENNPLSRVAREELHPGGHDFAVVDGRYIVDPWPRLVHGTYQKMVHDLEDPADAEEALDFFGPRSSWMHMAAAEDYAKTQRLDA
;
A
#
# COMPACT_ATOMS: atom_id res chain seq x y z
N MET A 1 12.14 24.70 8.27
CA MET A 1 12.33 23.45 7.55
C MET A 1 11.30 22.34 7.87
N ASN A 2 10.42 22.48 8.87
CA ASN A 2 9.42 21.45 9.20
C ASN A 2 8.10 21.50 8.41
N ASN A 3 7.84 22.58 7.66
CA ASN A 3 6.55 22.75 6.98
C ASN A 3 6.38 21.79 5.80
N ASP A 4 7.43 21.57 5.04
CA ASP A 4 7.43 20.73 3.81
C ASP A 4 7.11 19.25 4.11
N LYS A 5 7.76 18.68 5.14
CA LYS A 5 7.47 17.30 5.60
C LYS A 5 6.03 17.16 6.06
N THR A 6 5.54 18.11 6.88
CA THR A 6 4.19 18.06 7.44
C THR A 6 3.13 18.15 6.34
N GLU A 7 3.31 19.02 5.35
CA GLU A 7 2.41 19.16 4.21
C GLU A 7 2.43 17.90 3.33
N PHE A 8 3.61 17.34 3.07
CA PHE A 8 3.75 16.11 2.31
C PHE A 8 3.04 14.94 3.00
N VAL A 9 3.29 14.73 4.30
CA VAL A 9 2.62 13.66 5.07
C VAL A 9 1.10 13.82 5.03
N ALA A 10 0.59 15.04 5.28
CA ALA A 10 -0.84 15.31 5.24
C ALA A 10 -1.45 15.03 3.85
N GLU A 11 -0.73 15.37 2.79
CA GLU A 11 -1.18 15.08 1.42
C GLU A 11 -1.22 13.58 1.13
N MET A 12 -0.20 12.82 1.54
CA MET A 12 -0.16 11.37 1.35
C MET A 12 -1.27 10.67 2.17
N GLU A 13 -1.47 11.09 3.43
CA GLU A 13 -2.56 10.60 4.27
C GLU A 13 -3.93 10.86 3.64
N ARG A 14 -4.13 12.04 3.08
CA ARG A 14 -5.39 12.39 2.39
C ARG A 14 -5.63 11.55 1.14
N ARG A 15 -4.57 11.18 0.41
CA ARG A 15 -4.68 10.41 -0.86
C ARG A 15 -4.75 8.91 -0.65
N PHE A 16 -4.03 8.39 0.33
CA PHE A 16 -3.76 6.96 0.46
C PHE A 16 -4.07 6.40 1.85
N GLY A 17 -4.54 7.22 2.79
CA GLY A 17 -4.65 6.86 4.19
C GLY A 17 -5.86 6.01 4.56
N SER A 18 -6.78 5.76 3.64
CA SER A 18 -7.96 4.91 3.84
C SER A 18 -8.39 4.23 2.55
N ASP A 19 -9.18 3.16 2.66
CA ASP A 19 -9.77 2.47 1.51
C ASP A 19 -10.62 3.41 0.65
N GLU A 20 -11.36 4.33 1.28
CA GLU A 20 -12.16 5.33 0.57
C GLU A 20 -11.25 6.30 -0.21
N ALA A 21 -10.18 6.79 0.40
CA ALA A 21 -9.22 7.70 -0.24
C ALA A 21 -8.50 7.04 -1.41
N LEU A 22 -8.19 5.75 -1.29
CA LEU A 22 -7.60 4.92 -2.36
C LEU A 22 -8.59 4.60 -3.47
N GLY A 23 -9.89 4.74 -3.23
CA GLY A 23 -10.94 4.33 -4.16
C GLY A 23 -11.11 2.80 -4.22
N VAL A 24 -10.85 2.10 -3.13
CA VAL A 24 -11.09 0.64 -3.03
C VAL A 24 -12.56 0.35 -3.33
N TYR A 25 -12.80 -0.63 -4.19
CA TYR A 25 -14.12 -1.14 -4.46
C TYR A 25 -14.22 -2.63 -4.16
N TYR A 26 -15.43 -3.11 -4.00
CA TYR A 26 -15.75 -4.49 -3.63
C TYR A 26 -16.64 -5.10 -4.70
N THR A 27 -16.48 -6.39 -4.96
CA THR A 27 -17.41 -7.21 -5.71
C THR A 27 -17.84 -8.39 -4.85
N LEU A 28 -18.98 -8.97 -5.14
CA LEU A 28 -19.32 -10.27 -4.56
C LEU A 28 -18.54 -11.37 -5.28
N GLU A 29 -18.26 -12.47 -4.62
CA GLU A 29 -17.65 -13.64 -5.26
C GLU A 29 -18.48 -14.19 -6.44
N THR A 30 -19.77 -13.89 -6.47
CA THR A 30 -20.74 -14.38 -7.44
C THR A 30 -21.18 -13.34 -8.48
N ASP A 31 -20.73 -12.08 -8.34
CA ASP A 31 -21.17 -10.97 -9.19
C ASP A 31 -20.08 -9.90 -9.31
N ASP A 32 -19.82 -9.44 -10.53
CA ASP A 32 -18.82 -8.43 -10.86
C ASP A 32 -19.29 -6.98 -10.65
N VAL A 33 -20.45 -6.78 -10.01
CA VAL A 33 -20.95 -5.42 -9.72
C VAL A 33 -20.07 -4.75 -8.68
N ARG A 34 -19.49 -3.61 -9.06
CA ARG A 34 -18.64 -2.81 -8.17
C ARG A 34 -19.47 -2.07 -7.12
N MET A 35 -19.07 -2.17 -5.88
CA MET A 35 -19.72 -1.54 -4.73
C MET A 35 -18.68 -0.86 -3.84
N THR A 36 -19.08 0.20 -3.16
CA THR A 36 -18.34 0.71 -2.00
C THR A 36 -18.62 -0.17 -0.78
N TRP A 37 -17.75 -0.11 0.24
CA TRP A 37 -18.03 -0.84 1.49
C TRP A 37 -19.37 -0.46 2.11
N ALA A 38 -19.71 0.83 2.09
CA ALA A 38 -21.01 1.31 2.59
C ALA A 38 -22.21 0.68 1.86
N GLN A 39 -22.09 0.43 0.55
CA GLN A 39 -23.14 -0.27 -0.22
C GLN A 39 -23.19 -1.75 0.15
N VAL A 40 -22.04 -2.40 0.34
CA VAL A 40 -21.98 -3.80 0.82
C VAL A 40 -22.65 -3.91 2.19
N GLU A 41 -22.28 -3.06 3.14
CA GLU A 41 -22.87 -3.04 4.47
C GLU A 41 -24.38 -2.76 4.46
N ALA A 42 -24.82 -1.78 3.70
CA ALA A 42 -26.24 -1.45 3.59
C ALA A 42 -27.08 -2.60 3.01
N GLN A 43 -26.52 -3.34 2.08
CA GLN A 43 -27.24 -4.42 1.39
C GLN A 43 -27.13 -5.76 2.11
N TYR A 44 -25.99 -6.09 2.69
CA TYR A 44 -25.67 -7.43 3.21
C TYR A 44 -25.25 -7.45 4.68
N GLY A 45 -24.94 -6.30 5.30
CA GLY A 45 -24.43 -6.24 6.67
C GLY A 45 -25.36 -6.86 7.73
N HIS A 46 -26.67 -6.93 7.45
CA HIS A 46 -27.65 -7.57 8.31
C HIS A 46 -27.53 -9.11 8.36
N LEU A 47 -26.78 -9.72 7.44
CA LEU A 47 -26.57 -11.17 7.37
C LEU A 47 -25.36 -11.62 8.22
N GLY A 48 -24.48 -10.68 8.66
CA GLY A 48 -23.27 -11.00 9.40
C GLY A 48 -22.40 -12.02 8.65
N ASP A 49 -21.96 -13.06 9.35
CA ASP A 49 -21.10 -14.12 8.79
C ASP A 49 -21.80 -15.00 7.73
N ASP A 50 -23.13 -14.94 7.65
CA ASP A 50 -23.93 -15.66 6.64
C ASP A 50 -24.06 -14.85 5.34
N GLY A 51 -23.46 -13.66 5.26
CA GLY A 51 -23.47 -12.81 4.06
C GLY A 51 -22.59 -13.38 2.93
N PRO A 52 -22.78 -12.88 1.69
CA PRO A 52 -21.93 -13.30 0.58
C PRO A 52 -20.49 -12.84 0.79
N GLY A 53 -19.53 -13.69 0.38
CA GLY A 53 -18.12 -13.32 0.35
C GLY A 53 -17.89 -12.12 -0.57
N THR A 54 -16.98 -11.23 -0.16
CA THR A 54 -16.58 -10.06 -0.94
C THR A 54 -15.10 -10.12 -1.29
N ILE A 55 -14.76 -9.61 -2.47
CA ILE A 55 -13.39 -9.42 -2.91
C ILE A 55 -13.15 -7.93 -3.06
N SER A 56 -12.04 -7.43 -2.51
CA SER A 56 -11.65 -6.03 -2.59
C SER A 56 -10.60 -5.78 -3.67
N TYR A 57 -10.75 -4.66 -4.38
CA TYR A 57 -9.87 -4.26 -5.46
C TYR A 57 -9.47 -2.79 -5.34
N LEU A 58 -8.27 -2.47 -5.81
CA LEU A 58 -7.82 -1.11 -6.05
C LEU A 58 -8.37 -0.58 -7.40
N PRO A 59 -8.38 0.74 -7.65
CA PRO A 59 -8.83 1.33 -8.91
C PRO A 59 -8.10 0.82 -10.16
N THR A 60 -6.92 0.27 -9.99
CA THR A 60 -6.13 -0.41 -11.04
C THR A 60 -6.72 -1.76 -11.46
N GLY A 61 -7.69 -2.29 -10.71
CA GLY A 61 -8.19 -3.66 -10.87
C GLY A 61 -7.34 -4.70 -10.14
N GLY A 62 -6.24 -4.30 -9.51
CA GLY A 62 -5.41 -5.16 -8.67
C GLY A 62 -6.05 -5.44 -7.31
N SER A 63 -5.65 -6.56 -6.69
CA SER A 63 -6.17 -6.97 -5.37
C SER A 63 -5.78 -5.98 -4.27
N ALA A 64 -6.74 -5.53 -3.48
CA ALA A 64 -6.51 -4.66 -2.33
C ALA A 64 -5.88 -5.38 -1.12
N CYS A 65 -5.37 -6.58 -1.28
CA CYS A 65 -4.56 -7.27 -0.25
C CYS A 65 -3.08 -7.40 -0.62
N CYS A 66 -2.67 -7.04 -1.84
CA CYS A 66 -1.31 -7.22 -2.35
C CYS A 66 -0.48 -5.93 -2.23
N CYS A 67 0.65 -5.97 -1.51
CA CYS A 67 1.53 -4.82 -1.32
C CYS A 67 2.03 -4.21 -2.64
N THR A 68 2.34 -5.04 -3.64
CA THR A 68 2.78 -4.58 -4.97
C THR A 68 1.73 -3.69 -5.64
N GLU A 69 0.45 -4.03 -5.52
CA GLU A 69 -0.65 -3.28 -6.12
C GLU A 69 -0.82 -1.89 -5.49
N TYR A 70 -0.59 -1.76 -4.18
CA TYR A 70 -0.56 -0.45 -3.50
C TYR A 70 0.62 0.40 -4.00
N ALA A 71 1.81 -0.19 -4.11
CA ALA A 71 2.98 0.51 -4.63
C ALA A 71 2.77 0.98 -6.09
N GLN A 72 2.13 0.16 -6.92
CA GLN A 72 1.79 0.49 -8.30
C GLN A 72 0.74 1.61 -8.39
N LEU A 73 -0.29 1.61 -7.54
CA LEU A 73 -1.27 2.68 -7.49
C LEU A 73 -0.61 4.03 -7.14
N ILE A 74 0.30 4.05 -6.14
CA ILE A 74 1.05 5.26 -5.78
C ILE A 74 1.93 5.71 -6.94
N TYR A 75 2.61 4.78 -7.62
CA TYR A 75 3.42 5.06 -8.80
C TYR A 75 2.62 5.73 -9.92
N LEU A 76 1.43 5.25 -10.22
CA LEU A 76 0.55 5.82 -11.23
C LEU A 76 -0.03 7.19 -10.83
N THR A 77 -0.29 7.38 -9.54
CA THR A 77 -0.91 8.61 -9.02
C THR A 77 0.08 9.76 -8.91
N LEU A 78 1.38 9.48 -8.77
CA LEU A 78 2.45 10.46 -8.63
C LEU A 78 3.51 10.30 -9.74
N PRO A 79 3.16 10.52 -11.02
CA PRO A 79 4.02 10.20 -12.15
C PRO A 79 5.36 10.96 -12.10
N GLY A 80 6.45 10.23 -12.37
CA GLY A 80 7.81 10.78 -12.42
C GLY A 80 8.46 11.04 -11.04
N ARG A 81 7.73 10.80 -9.94
CA ARG A 81 8.24 11.04 -8.58
C ARG A 81 8.51 9.74 -7.80
N VAL A 82 7.99 8.63 -8.25
CA VAL A 82 7.99 7.36 -7.51
C VAL A 82 8.91 6.34 -8.14
N GLN A 83 9.61 5.61 -7.30
CA GLN A 83 10.24 4.33 -7.62
C GLN A 83 9.63 3.24 -6.71
N ILE A 84 9.40 2.07 -7.27
CA ILE A 84 8.95 0.92 -6.48
C ILE A 84 10.18 0.14 -6.03
N PHE A 85 10.28 -0.09 -4.73
CA PHE A 85 11.28 -0.97 -4.13
C PHE A 85 10.59 -2.15 -3.47
N GLY A 86 11.35 -3.23 -3.31
CA GLY A 86 10.89 -4.41 -2.61
C GLY A 86 12.04 -5.27 -2.11
N PHE A 87 11.72 -6.28 -1.32
CA PHE A 87 12.67 -7.28 -0.83
C PHE A 87 11.98 -8.62 -0.62
N ALA A 88 12.77 -9.69 -0.78
CA ALA A 88 12.35 -11.01 -0.34
C ALA A 88 12.72 -11.21 1.13
N ASN A 89 11.87 -11.88 1.92
CA ASN A 89 12.11 -12.14 3.35
C ASN A 89 13.41 -12.88 3.61
N GLU A 90 13.78 -13.83 2.74
CA GLU A 90 15.03 -14.59 2.83
C GLU A 90 16.29 -13.70 2.73
N ASN A 91 16.19 -12.60 1.99
CA ASN A 91 17.29 -11.64 1.79
C ASN A 91 17.24 -10.48 2.80
N ASN A 92 16.18 -10.38 3.59
CA ASN A 92 15.95 -9.32 4.57
C ASN A 92 15.31 -9.85 5.87
N PRO A 93 15.92 -10.86 6.52
CA PRO A 93 15.30 -11.56 7.65
C PRO A 93 15.17 -10.70 8.91
N LEU A 94 15.83 -9.54 8.95
CA LEU A 94 15.77 -8.62 10.09
C LEU A 94 14.64 -7.59 9.97
N SER A 95 14.00 -7.46 8.81
CA SER A 95 12.82 -6.60 8.68
C SER A 95 11.67 -7.11 9.55
N ARG A 96 10.83 -6.20 10.04
CA ARG A 96 9.63 -6.61 10.81
C ARG A 96 8.69 -7.42 9.94
N VAL A 97 8.57 -7.11 8.64
CA VAL A 97 7.75 -7.89 7.70
C VAL A 97 8.13 -9.37 7.72
N ALA A 98 9.44 -9.67 7.69
CA ALA A 98 9.92 -11.06 7.74
C ALA A 98 9.79 -11.68 9.13
N ARG A 99 10.16 -10.94 10.20
CA ARG A 99 10.12 -11.44 11.59
C ARG A 99 8.72 -11.75 12.09
N GLU A 100 7.73 -10.95 11.67
CA GLU A 100 6.33 -11.09 12.07
C GLU A 100 5.49 -11.83 11.01
N GLU A 101 6.15 -12.33 9.95
CA GLU A 101 5.49 -13.08 8.86
C GLU A 101 4.27 -12.34 8.27
N LEU A 102 4.36 -11.01 8.16
CA LEU A 102 3.28 -10.18 7.65
C LEU A 102 2.94 -10.50 6.19
N HIS A 103 3.94 -10.93 5.41
CA HIS A 103 3.76 -11.42 4.06
C HIS A 103 4.74 -12.58 3.79
N PRO A 104 4.29 -13.71 3.21
CA PRO A 104 5.10 -14.94 3.10
C PRO A 104 6.30 -14.81 2.15
N GLY A 105 6.27 -13.95 1.15
CA GLY A 105 7.32 -13.86 0.13
C GLY A 105 8.28 -12.69 0.31
N GLY A 106 7.81 -11.59 0.87
CA GLY A 106 8.53 -10.33 0.94
C GLY A 106 7.58 -9.15 0.93
N HIS A 107 8.08 -7.96 0.60
CA HIS A 107 7.27 -6.75 0.64
C HIS A 107 7.72 -5.75 -0.42
N ASP A 108 6.75 -5.15 -1.12
CA ASP A 108 6.96 -4.08 -2.09
C ASP A 108 6.34 -2.78 -1.56
N PHE A 109 7.01 -1.66 -1.80
CA PHE A 109 6.59 -0.35 -1.32
C PHE A 109 7.06 0.78 -2.26
N ALA A 110 6.42 1.94 -2.16
CA ALA A 110 6.75 3.11 -2.95
C ALA A 110 7.76 4.02 -2.24
N VAL A 111 8.74 4.54 -2.98
CA VAL A 111 9.64 5.61 -2.54
C VAL A 111 9.42 6.83 -3.41
N VAL A 112 8.98 7.92 -2.80
CA VAL A 112 8.65 9.18 -3.46
C VAL A 112 9.82 10.14 -3.33
N ASP A 113 10.21 10.78 -4.44
CA ASP A 113 11.31 11.73 -4.55
C ASP A 113 12.66 11.21 -4.00
N GLY A 114 12.83 9.89 -3.95
CA GLY A 114 14.01 9.23 -3.39
C GLY A 114 14.18 9.39 -1.87
N ARG A 115 13.22 10.01 -1.18
CA ARG A 115 13.27 10.42 0.22
C ARG A 115 12.18 9.81 1.10
N TYR A 116 10.95 9.75 0.61
CA TYR A 116 9.82 9.33 1.43
C TYR A 116 9.37 7.92 1.07
N ILE A 117 9.37 6.99 2.02
CA ILE A 117 8.59 5.77 1.87
C ILE A 117 7.12 6.14 2.04
N VAL A 118 6.28 5.70 1.12
CA VAL A 118 4.81 5.81 1.22
C VAL A 118 4.23 4.42 1.06
N ASP A 119 3.69 3.87 2.14
CA ASP A 119 3.21 2.50 2.19
C ASP A 119 1.98 2.37 3.09
N PRO A 120 0.77 2.40 2.52
CA PRO A 120 -0.47 2.22 3.27
C PRO A 120 -0.77 0.77 3.63
N TRP A 121 -0.17 -0.22 2.92
CA TRP A 121 -0.49 -1.64 3.03
C TRP A 121 -0.41 -2.21 4.46
N PRO A 122 0.65 -1.96 5.27
CA PRO A 122 0.73 -2.55 6.61
C PRO A 122 -0.42 -2.12 7.51
N ARG A 123 -0.88 -0.88 7.35
CA ARG A 123 -1.98 -0.33 8.14
C ARG A 123 -3.34 -0.79 7.64
N LEU A 124 -3.58 -0.73 6.34
CA LEU A 124 -4.90 -1.01 5.76
C LEU A 124 -5.19 -2.50 5.64
N VAL A 125 -4.19 -3.32 5.36
CA VAL A 125 -4.37 -4.77 5.21
C VAL A 125 -4.19 -5.52 6.52
N HIS A 126 -3.19 -5.15 7.33
CA HIS A 126 -2.88 -5.85 8.58
C HIS A 126 -3.35 -5.13 9.84
N GLY A 127 -3.90 -3.91 9.72
CA GLY A 127 -4.34 -3.12 10.87
C GLY A 127 -3.21 -2.76 11.83
N THR A 128 -1.97 -2.69 11.34
CA THR A 128 -0.82 -2.32 12.18
C THR A 128 -0.83 -0.82 12.46
N TYR A 129 -0.19 -0.41 13.57
CA TYR A 129 0.04 1.02 13.87
C TYR A 129 1.20 1.62 13.10
N GLN A 130 1.67 0.93 12.04
CA GLN A 130 2.75 1.41 11.22
C GLN A 130 2.38 2.75 10.56
N LYS A 131 3.29 3.70 10.61
CA LYS A 131 3.18 4.92 9.82
C LYS A 131 3.10 4.56 8.34
N MET A 132 2.25 5.27 7.61
CA MET A 132 2.20 5.15 6.16
C MET A 132 3.36 5.89 5.48
N VAL A 133 3.86 6.96 6.08
CA VAL A 133 4.91 7.81 5.49
C VAL A 133 6.12 7.87 6.40
N HIS A 134 7.31 7.56 5.87
CA HIS A 134 8.59 7.70 6.56
C HIS A 134 9.50 8.61 5.74
N ASP A 135 10.02 9.66 6.37
CA ASP A 135 11.04 10.53 5.80
C ASP A 135 12.44 9.97 6.08
N LEU A 136 13.10 9.44 5.07
CA LEU A 136 14.42 8.81 5.22
C LEU A 136 15.54 9.80 5.60
N GLU A 137 15.28 11.11 5.54
CA GLU A 137 16.20 12.15 6.01
C GLU A 137 15.92 12.57 7.47
N ASP A 138 14.79 12.15 8.05
CA ASP A 138 14.50 12.35 9.46
C ASP A 138 15.03 11.16 10.28
N PRO A 139 15.91 11.35 11.27
CA PRO A 139 16.53 10.25 12.01
C PRO A 139 15.53 9.30 12.69
N ALA A 140 14.42 9.83 13.22
CA ALA A 140 13.43 9.01 13.92
C ALA A 140 12.62 8.16 12.91
N ASP A 141 12.22 8.75 11.79
CA ASP A 141 11.51 8.01 10.74
C ASP A 141 12.44 6.98 10.06
N ALA A 142 13.73 7.32 9.89
CA ALA A 142 14.70 6.41 9.31
C ALA A 142 14.96 5.19 10.21
N GLU A 143 14.95 5.36 11.55
CA GLU A 143 15.05 4.24 12.50
C GLU A 143 13.80 3.34 12.43
N GLU A 144 12.60 3.91 12.39
CA GLU A 144 11.36 3.15 12.21
C GLU A 144 11.33 2.42 10.86
N ALA A 145 11.78 3.08 9.78
CA ALA A 145 11.88 2.48 8.46
C ALA A 145 12.90 1.33 8.43
N LEU A 146 14.03 1.47 9.12
CA LEU A 146 15.04 0.41 9.25
C LEU A 146 14.48 -0.83 9.97
N ASP A 147 13.69 -0.63 11.03
CA ASP A 147 13.06 -1.76 11.74
C ASP A 147 12.02 -2.47 10.87
N PHE A 148 11.17 -1.70 10.17
CA PHE A 148 10.06 -2.27 9.39
C PHE A 148 10.50 -2.85 8.05
N PHE A 149 11.26 -2.06 7.25
CA PHE A 149 11.66 -2.42 5.88
C PHE A 149 13.07 -3.01 5.80
N GLY A 150 13.82 -3.08 6.91
CA GLY A 150 15.20 -3.47 6.93
C GLY A 150 16.15 -2.46 6.27
N PRO A 151 17.46 -2.79 6.17
CA PRO A 151 18.46 -1.88 5.62
C PRO A 151 18.24 -1.66 4.11
N ARG A 152 18.46 -0.43 3.66
CA ARG A 152 18.32 -0.05 2.25
C ARG A 152 19.14 -0.92 1.30
N SER A 153 20.26 -1.49 1.75
CA SER A 153 21.07 -2.42 0.97
C SER A 153 20.36 -3.75 0.64
N SER A 154 19.27 -4.07 1.34
CA SER A 154 18.44 -5.26 1.07
C SER A 154 17.29 -4.96 0.08
N TRP A 155 17.09 -3.71 -0.29
CA TRP A 155 16.01 -3.33 -1.19
C TRP A 155 16.46 -3.48 -2.64
N MET A 156 15.55 -3.97 -3.47
CA MET A 156 15.73 -4.06 -4.92
C MET A 156 14.77 -3.10 -5.60
N HIS A 157 15.23 -2.41 -6.65
CA HIS A 157 14.36 -1.62 -7.51
C HIS A 157 13.49 -2.55 -8.36
N MET A 158 12.18 -2.40 -8.25
CA MET A 158 11.17 -3.26 -8.87
C MET A 158 10.74 -2.70 -10.24
N ALA A 159 11.68 -2.55 -11.17
CA ALA A 159 11.41 -1.99 -12.49
C ALA A 159 10.31 -2.74 -13.26
N ALA A 160 10.21 -4.06 -13.09
CA ALA A 160 9.15 -4.86 -13.72
C ALA A 160 7.75 -4.49 -13.17
N ALA A 161 7.64 -4.17 -11.87
CA ALA A 161 6.38 -3.72 -11.28
C ALA A 161 5.97 -2.33 -11.81
N GLU A 162 6.95 -1.42 -11.99
CA GLU A 162 6.72 -0.12 -12.60
C GLU A 162 6.29 -0.23 -14.07
N ASP A 163 6.92 -1.12 -14.84
CA ASP A 163 6.57 -1.34 -16.25
C ASP A 163 5.17 -1.96 -16.37
N TYR A 164 4.83 -2.89 -15.48
CA TYR A 164 3.48 -3.44 -15.43
C TYR A 164 2.44 -2.36 -15.06
N ALA A 165 2.74 -1.52 -14.06
CA ALA A 165 1.85 -0.41 -13.68
C ALA A 165 1.52 0.49 -14.87
N LYS A 166 2.48 0.83 -15.73
CA LYS A 166 2.27 1.66 -16.94
C LYS A 166 1.27 1.05 -17.93
N THR A 167 1.04 -0.26 -17.88
CA THR A 167 0.04 -0.94 -18.71
C THR A 167 -1.37 -0.86 -18.14
N GLN A 168 -1.49 -0.54 -16.86
CA GLN A 168 -2.76 -0.42 -16.18
C GLN A 168 -3.40 0.94 -16.44
N ARG A 169 -4.72 0.99 -16.33
CA ARG A 169 -5.49 2.24 -16.37
C ARG A 169 -6.12 2.46 -15.00
N LEU A 170 -5.99 3.66 -14.48
CA LEU A 170 -6.83 4.07 -13.37
C LEU A 170 -8.25 4.17 -13.93
N ASP A 171 -9.14 3.33 -13.44
CA ASP A 171 -10.56 3.45 -13.74
C ASP A 171 -11.06 4.74 -13.09
N ALA A 172 -11.54 5.67 -13.93
CA ALA A 172 -12.06 6.96 -13.50
C ALA A 172 -13.47 6.83 -12.89
#